data_367b1906e86dba81db03000408623360
#
_entry.id   367b1906e86dba81db03000408623360
#
_cell.length_a   1.000
_cell.length_b   1.000
_cell.length_c   1.000
_cell.angle_alpha   90.00
_cell.angle_beta   90.00
_cell.angle_gamma   90.00
#
_symmetry.space_group_name_H-M   'P 1'
#
loop_
_entity.id
_entity.type
_entity.pdbx_description
1 polymer ?
#
loop_
_entity_poly.entity_id
_entity_poly.type
_entity_poly.pdbx_seq_one_letter_code
_entity_poly.pdbx_strand_id
1 'polypeptide(L)'
;MTIQFPTVTGSNLQRRKLTFPADLTGELTITLIAFQQWQQRLIDTWLPEAERLEQQYPGLSYYELPVIRKMNILSRTFINEGMRAGIPNTKARERTITFYTDKRSFKESLGIIGESTIQIFLVDKQGQVLWRTTGEFNPEKGNALDAAIQQQMVVSN
;
A
#
# COMPACT_ATOMS: atom_id res chain seq x y z
N MET A 1 -10.93 18.59 -4.62
CA MET A 1 -9.58 18.43 -5.19
C MET A 1 -9.13 16.98 -5.05
N THR A 2 -8.70 16.35 -6.14
CA THR A 2 -8.28 14.96 -6.12
C THR A 2 -6.83 14.85 -5.67
N ILE A 3 -6.56 13.89 -4.76
CA ILE A 3 -5.20 13.61 -4.31
C ILE A 3 -4.61 12.54 -5.24
N GLN A 4 -3.42 12.81 -5.75
CA GLN A 4 -2.72 11.95 -6.69
C GLN A 4 -1.58 11.23 -5.97
N PHE A 5 -1.50 9.91 -6.12
CA PHE A 5 -0.38 9.15 -5.59
C PHE A 5 0.91 9.59 -6.30
N PRO A 6 1.97 9.91 -5.55
CA PRO A 6 3.20 10.40 -6.18
C PRO A 6 3.91 9.32 -6.97
N THR A 7 4.70 9.72 -7.96
CA THR A 7 5.55 8.78 -8.68
C THR A 7 6.69 8.35 -7.76
N VAL A 8 6.69 7.09 -7.36
CA VAL A 8 7.74 6.55 -6.50
C VAL A 8 8.12 5.14 -6.96
N THR A 9 9.40 4.83 -6.86
CA THR A 9 9.95 3.54 -7.27
C THR A 9 10.41 2.77 -6.04
N GLY A 10 10.04 1.51 -5.98
CA GLY A 10 10.47 0.60 -4.93
C GLY A 10 10.76 -0.77 -5.48
N SER A 11 11.08 -1.70 -4.59
CA SER A 11 11.31 -3.09 -4.96
C SER A 11 10.46 -3.99 -4.08
N ASN A 12 9.85 -5.01 -4.68
CA ASN A 12 9.17 -6.01 -3.87
C ASN A 12 10.21 -6.97 -3.27
N LEU A 13 9.78 -7.86 -2.38
CA LEU A 13 10.70 -8.76 -1.71
C LEU A 13 11.14 -9.95 -2.59
N GLN A 14 10.70 -10.01 -3.84
CA GLN A 14 11.22 -10.90 -4.87
C GLN A 14 12.18 -10.15 -5.81
N ARG A 15 12.68 -9.00 -5.37
CA ARG A 15 13.69 -8.18 -6.06
C ARG A 15 13.23 -7.56 -7.37
N ARG A 16 11.90 -7.53 -7.61
CA ARG A 16 11.34 -6.85 -8.76
C ARG A 16 11.14 -5.38 -8.46
N LYS A 17 11.59 -4.53 -9.38
CA LYS A 17 11.44 -3.08 -9.28
C LYS A 17 10.07 -2.66 -9.82
N LEU A 18 9.37 -1.81 -9.07
CA LEU A 18 8.07 -1.28 -9.49
C LEU A 18 8.01 0.23 -9.26
N THR A 19 7.40 0.93 -10.20
CA THR A 19 7.18 2.37 -10.10
C THR A 19 5.68 2.61 -10.03
N PHE A 20 5.22 3.23 -8.96
CA PHE A 20 3.82 3.60 -8.80
C PHE A 20 3.60 5.05 -9.22
N PRO A 21 2.43 5.39 -9.74
CA PRO A 21 1.28 4.51 -9.98
C PRO A 21 1.34 3.70 -11.29
N ALA A 22 2.35 3.92 -12.14
CA ALA A 22 2.39 3.31 -13.48
C ALA A 22 2.29 1.78 -13.46
N ASP A 23 2.91 1.13 -12.47
CA ASP A 23 2.94 -0.33 -12.37
C ASP A 23 1.81 -0.94 -11.54
N LEU A 24 0.79 -0.17 -11.19
CA LEU A 24 -0.40 -0.70 -10.53
C LEU A 24 -1.10 -1.69 -11.47
N THR A 25 -1.33 -2.91 -10.97
CA THR A 25 -1.84 -4.01 -11.81
C THR A 25 -3.35 -4.10 -11.87
N GLY A 26 -4.06 -3.62 -10.84
CA GLY A 26 -5.52 -3.69 -10.80
C GLY A 26 -6.18 -2.42 -11.30
N GLU A 27 -7.46 -2.52 -11.62
CA GLU A 27 -8.27 -1.33 -11.90
C GLU A 27 -8.41 -0.48 -10.63
N LEU A 28 -8.50 -1.15 -9.48
CA LEU A 28 -8.48 -0.53 -8.15
C LEU A 28 -7.43 -1.23 -7.30
N THR A 29 -6.77 -0.48 -6.45
CA THR A 29 -5.73 -1.03 -5.57
C THR A 29 -5.89 -0.49 -4.15
N ILE A 30 -5.86 -1.40 -3.18
CA ILE A 30 -5.76 -1.04 -1.76
C ILE A 30 -4.28 -0.91 -1.44
N THR A 31 -3.85 0.25 -0.97
CA THR A 31 -2.46 0.44 -0.52
C THR A 31 -2.43 0.55 0.99
N LEU A 32 -1.63 -0.29 1.62
CA LEU A 32 -1.45 -0.36 3.07
C LEU A 32 -0.07 0.22 3.38
N ILE A 33 -0.04 1.46 3.87
CA ILE A 33 1.20 2.25 3.98
C ILE A 33 1.66 2.31 5.44
N ALA A 34 2.90 1.93 5.70
CA ALA A 34 3.52 2.00 7.02
C ALA A 34 4.84 2.78 6.93
N PHE A 35 5.16 3.51 8.01
CA PHE A 35 6.38 4.33 8.09
C PHE A 35 7.35 3.82 9.15
N GLN A 36 6.89 2.97 10.06
CA GLN A 36 7.69 2.46 11.18
C GLN A 36 7.54 0.95 11.26
N GLN A 37 8.61 0.27 11.63
CA GLN A 37 8.62 -1.19 11.68
C GLN A 37 7.53 -1.74 12.61
N TRP A 38 7.30 -1.10 13.76
CA TRP A 38 6.29 -1.55 14.72
C TRP A 38 4.88 -1.52 14.14
N GLN A 39 4.66 -0.75 13.07
CA GLN A 39 3.33 -0.61 12.47
C GLN A 39 2.91 -1.84 11.65
N GLN A 40 3.81 -2.79 11.43
CA GLN A 40 3.47 -4.02 10.72
C GLN A 40 2.29 -4.74 11.37
N ARG A 41 2.21 -4.74 12.70
CA ARG A 41 1.08 -5.36 13.38
C ARG A 41 -0.25 -4.71 13.03
N LEU A 42 -0.26 -3.41 12.75
CA LEU A 42 -1.47 -2.70 12.31
C LEU A 42 -1.82 -3.08 10.86
N ILE A 43 -0.82 -3.19 9.99
CA ILE A 43 -1.01 -3.68 8.62
C ILE A 43 -1.63 -5.07 8.66
N ASP A 44 -1.11 -5.94 9.52
CA ASP A 44 -1.58 -7.33 9.62
C ASP A 44 -3.06 -7.42 9.98
N THR A 45 -3.62 -6.44 10.68
CA THR A 45 -5.05 -6.44 11.00
C THR A 45 -5.93 -6.27 9.76
N TRP A 46 -5.38 -5.70 8.68
CA TRP A 46 -6.11 -5.46 7.42
C TRP A 46 -5.98 -6.61 6.42
N LEU A 47 -4.98 -7.49 6.57
CA LEU A 47 -4.68 -8.48 5.54
C LEU A 47 -5.82 -9.45 5.26
N PRO A 48 -6.53 -10.01 6.27
CA PRO A 48 -7.67 -10.89 5.96
C PRO A 48 -8.75 -10.19 5.16
N GLU A 49 -9.04 -8.93 5.46
CA GLU A 49 -10.04 -8.14 4.74
C GLU A 49 -9.58 -7.84 3.32
N ALA A 50 -8.31 -7.44 3.14
CA ALA A 50 -7.76 -7.15 1.83
C ALA A 50 -7.81 -8.39 0.93
N GLU A 51 -7.46 -9.54 1.47
CA GLU A 51 -7.53 -10.81 0.73
C GLU A 51 -8.96 -11.16 0.36
N ARG A 52 -9.90 -11.01 1.29
CA ARG A 52 -11.32 -11.28 1.03
C ARG A 52 -11.85 -10.38 -0.08
N LEU A 53 -11.54 -9.09 -0.02
CA LEU A 53 -12.00 -8.13 -1.02
C LEU A 53 -11.38 -8.41 -2.39
N GLU A 54 -10.10 -8.76 -2.44
CA GLU A 54 -9.44 -9.10 -3.70
C GLU A 54 -10.10 -10.31 -4.37
N GLN A 55 -10.50 -11.30 -3.58
CA GLN A 55 -11.20 -12.48 -4.11
C GLN A 55 -12.62 -12.14 -4.56
N GLN A 56 -13.27 -11.22 -3.88
CA GLN A 56 -14.66 -10.84 -4.16
C GLN A 56 -14.78 -9.97 -5.41
N TYR A 57 -13.81 -9.08 -5.64
CA TYR A 57 -13.89 -8.08 -6.71
C TYR A 57 -12.81 -8.31 -7.77
N PRO A 58 -13.16 -8.87 -8.95
CA PRO A 58 -12.19 -8.95 -10.05
C PRO A 58 -11.67 -7.56 -10.42
N GLY A 59 -10.38 -7.45 -10.62
CA GLY A 59 -9.75 -6.16 -10.93
C GLY A 59 -9.25 -5.40 -9.72
N LEU A 60 -9.54 -5.89 -8.50
CA LEU A 60 -9.01 -5.31 -7.27
C LEU A 60 -7.72 -6.03 -6.86
N SER A 61 -6.71 -5.28 -6.48
CA SER A 61 -5.48 -5.83 -5.89
C SER A 61 -5.12 -5.05 -4.64
N TYR A 62 -4.13 -5.52 -3.89
CA TYR A 62 -3.61 -4.79 -2.73
C TYR A 62 -2.11 -4.95 -2.63
N TYR A 63 -1.48 -3.94 -2.00
CA TYR A 63 -0.03 -3.94 -1.73
C TYR A 63 0.24 -3.39 -0.35
N GLU A 64 1.25 -3.95 0.31
CA GLU A 64 1.83 -3.38 1.52
C GLU A 64 3.01 -2.52 1.11
N LEU A 65 3.02 -1.28 1.58
CA LEU A 65 4.01 -0.28 1.17
C LEU A 65 4.77 0.27 2.38
N PRO A 66 5.84 -0.40 2.83
CA PRO A 66 6.75 0.21 3.80
C PRO A 66 7.45 1.40 3.16
N VAL A 67 7.35 2.57 3.78
CA VAL A 67 7.99 3.79 3.29
C VAL A 67 9.13 4.13 4.23
N ILE A 68 10.36 4.07 3.71
CA ILE A 68 11.58 4.21 4.47
C ILE A 68 12.39 5.38 3.90
N ARG A 69 13.09 6.11 4.77
CA ARG A 69 13.93 7.22 4.32
C ARG A 69 14.99 6.74 3.33
N LYS A 70 15.41 7.62 2.43
CA LYS A 70 16.50 7.33 1.50
C LYS A 70 17.76 6.90 2.25
N MET A 71 18.42 5.88 1.73
CA MET A 71 19.68 5.37 2.28
C MET A 71 20.48 4.71 1.16
N ASN A 72 21.74 4.37 1.43
CA ASN A 72 22.61 3.77 0.43
C ASN A 72 22.16 2.34 0.06
N ILE A 73 22.67 1.84 -1.06
CA ILE A 73 22.28 0.55 -1.61
C ILE A 73 22.57 -0.60 -0.64
N LEU A 74 23.71 -0.57 0.07
CA LEU A 74 24.05 -1.63 1.00
C LEU A 74 23.06 -1.72 2.16
N SER A 75 22.69 -0.57 2.74
CA SER A 75 21.70 -0.53 3.82
C SER A 75 20.33 -0.98 3.34
N ARG A 76 19.92 -0.57 2.14
CA ARG A 76 18.65 -0.99 1.55
C ARG A 76 18.62 -2.50 1.32
N THR A 77 19.70 -3.06 0.79
CA THR A 77 19.81 -4.50 0.57
C THR A 77 19.71 -5.26 1.87
N PHE A 78 20.41 -4.79 2.91
CA PHE A 78 20.37 -5.43 4.23
C PHE A 78 18.94 -5.47 4.79
N ILE A 79 18.21 -4.35 4.71
CA ILE A 79 16.83 -4.26 5.21
C ILE A 79 15.91 -5.16 4.38
N ASN A 80 16.02 -5.12 3.05
CA ASN A 80 15.17 -5.91 2.16
C ASN A 80 15.39 -7.41 2.36
N GLU A 81 16.63 -7.86 2.51
CA GLU A 81 16.91 -9.27 2.75
C GLU A 81 16.41 -9.71 4.13
N GLY A 82 16.48 -8.83 5.14
CA GLY A 82 15.91 -9.11 6.45
C GLY A 82 14.39 -9.28 6.38
N MET A 83 13.70 -8.40 5.67
CA MET A 83 12.25 -8.51 5.47
C MET A 83 11.90 -9.76 4.67
N ARG A 84 12.67 -10.06 3.62
CA ARG A 84 12.44 -11.24 2.80
C ARG A 84 12.57 -12.52 3.62
N ALA A 85 13.58 -12.59 4.49
CA ALA A 85 13.76 -13.74 5.37
C ALA A 85 12.62 -13.90 6.36
N GLY A 86 12.02 -12.79 6.81
CA GLY A 86 10.89 -12.81 7.75
C GLY A 86 9.54 -13.09 7.10
N ILE A 87 9.45 -13.05 5.76
CA ILE A 87 8.20 -13.27 5.03
C ILE A 87 8.44 -14.41 4.02
N PRO A 88 8.24 -15.67 4.42
CA PRO A 88 8.56 -16.81 3.54
C PRO A 88 7.57 -17.03 2.39
N ASN A 89 6.36 -16.49 2.48
CA ASN A 89 5.33 -16.70 1.46
C ASN A 89 5.64 -15.86 0.22
N THR A 90 5.76 -16.52 -0.95
CA THR A 90 6.09 -15.87 -2.23
C THR A 90 5.10 -14.79 -2.61
N LYS A 91 3.81 -15.06 -2.45
CA LYS A 91 2.75 -14.09 -2.78
C LYS A 91 2.84 -12.85 -1.90
N ALA A 92 3.08 -13.02 -0.60
CA ALA A 92 3.27 -11.90 0.32
C ALA A 92 4.51 -11.08 -0.05
N ARG A 93 5.59 -11.74 -0.49
CA ARG A 93 6.81 -11.06 -0.94
C ARG A 93 6.56 -10.20 -2.18
N GLU A 94 5.76 -10.69 -3.12
CA GLU A 94 5.42 -9.96 -4.33
C GLU A 94 4.57 -8.72 -4.02
N ARG A 95 3.75 -8.77 -2.98
CA ARG A 95 2.83 -7.70 -2.60
C ARG A 95 3.44 -6.66 -1.68
N THR A 96 4.62 -6.93 -1.13
CA THR A 96 5.32 -5.99 -0.24
C THR A 96 6.35 -5.22 -1.04
N ILE A 97 6.09 -3.94 -1.27
CA ILE A 97 6.97 -3.08 -2.05
C ILE A 97 7.51 -1.99 -1.14
N THR A 98 8.82 -1.99 -0.93
CA THR A 98 9.49 -1.04 -0.07
C THR A 98 9.90 0.19 -0.87
N PHE A 99 9.46 1.36 -0.43
CA PHE A 99 9.86 2.63 -1.02
C PHE A 99 10.93 3.29 -0.17
N TYR A 100 12.11 3.49 -0.74
CA TYR A 100 13.19 4.28 -0.12
C TYR A 100 13.14 5.67 -0.73
N THR A 101 12.52 6.60 -0.03
CA THR A 101 12.20 7.91 -0.61
C THR A 101 12.27 9.01 0.43
N ASP A 102 12.13 10.25 -0.02
CA ASP A 102 11.95 11.40 0.87
C ASP A 102 10.56 11.27 1.51
N LYS A 103 10.53 10.84 2.77
CA LYS A 103 9.28 10.63 3.49
C LYS A 103 8.44 11.90 3.58
N ARG A 104 9.11 13.05 3.75
CA ARG A 104 8.41 14.32 3.88
C ARG A 104 7.63 14.65 2.61
N SER A 105 8.29 14.57 1.47
CA SER A 105 7.64 14.83 0.18
C SER A 105 6.53 13.82 -0.10
N PHE A 106 6.77 12.55 0.21
CA PHE A 106 5.77 11.49 0.06
C PHE A 106 4.51 11.80 0.88
N LYS A 107 4.69 12.14 2.16
CA LYS A 107 3.56 12.46 3.05
C LYS A 107 2.82 13.71 2.59
N GLU A 108 3.55 14.75 2.19
CA GLU A 108 2.93 15.98 1.71
C GLU A 108 2.07 15.74 0.47
N SER A 109 2.57 14.93 -0.48
CA SER A 109 1.83 14.59 -1.71
C SER A 109 0.50 13.92 -1.42
N LEU A 110 0.40 13.17 -0.33
CA LEU A 110 -0.80 12.39 0.03
C LEU A 110 -1.58 13.03 1.17
N GLY A 111 -1.19 14.22 1.63
CA GLY A 111 -1.88 14.86 2.74
C GLY A 111 -1.78 14.09 4.04
N ILE A 112 -0.67 13.39 4.26
CA ILE A 112 -0.44 12.58 5.46
C ILE A 112 0.24 13.43 6.51
N ILE A 113 -0.32 13.47 7.72
CA ILE A 113 0.23 14.21 8.86
C ILE A 113 0.88 13.23 9.82
N GLY A 114 2.22 13.24 9.91
CA GLY A 114 2.96 12.42 10.85
C GLY A 114 3.03 10.94 10.50
N GLU A 115 3.63 10.16 11.40
CA GLU A 115 3.89 8.73 11.21
C GLU A 115 3.43 7.90 12.40
N SER A 116 2.41 8.39 13.11
CA SER A 116 1.96 7.72 14.33
C SER A 116 1.11 6.48 14.07
N THR A 117 0.63 6.31 12.86
CA THR A 117 -0.18 5.15 12.48
C THR A 117 -0.03 4.86 10.98
N ILE A 118 -0.68 3.78 10.54
CA ILE A 118 -0.68 3.40 9.13
C ILE A 118 -1.75 4.19 8.36
N GLN A 119 -1.59 4.21 7.04
CA GLN A 119 -2.55 4.84 6.12
C GLN A 119 -3.07 3.78 5.16
N ILE A 120 -4.37 3.79 4.91
CA ILE A 120 -5.02 2.88 3.99
C ILE A 120 -5.67 3.73 2.89
N PHE A 121 -5.28 3.53 1.64
CA PHE A 121 -5.84 4.26 0.51
C PHE A 121 -6.40 3.29 -0.52
N LEU A 122 -7.57 3.62 -1.07
CA LEU A 122 -8.06 2.99 -2.28
C LEU A 122 -7.70 3.93 -3.43
N VAL A 123 -6.95 3.43 -4.41
CA VAL A 123 -6.50 4.23 -5.55
C VAL A 123 -6.94 3.59 -6.85
N ASP A 124 -7.18 4.42 -7.88
CA ASP A 124 -7.48 3.91 -9.21
C ASP A 124 -6.17 3.64 -9.99
N LYS A 125 -6.30 3.20 -11.22
CA LYS A 125 -5.15 2.81 -12.05
C LYS A 125 -4.23 3.99 -12.36
N GLN A 126 -4.75 5.21 -12.33
CA GLN A 126 -3.98 6.44 -12.55
C GLN A 126 -3.36 6.97 -11.26
N GLY A 127 -3.65 6.33 -10.13
CA GLY A 127 -3.12 6.74 -8.84
C GLY A 127 -3.95 7.78 -8.09
N GLN A 128 -5.16 8.05 -8.56
CA GLN A 128 -6.05 8.96 -7.83
C GLN A 128 -6.56 8.28 -6.57
N VAL A 129 -6.50 8.99 -5.45
CA VAL A 129 -6.99 8.48 -4.16
C VAL A 129 -8.50 8.66 -4.11
N LEU A 130 -9.22 7.55 -4.07
CA LEU A 130 -10.69 7.53 -4.11
C LEU A 130 -11.30 7.44 -2.71
N TRP A 131 -10.58 6.85 -1.77
CA TRP A 131 -11.02 6.66 -0.39
C TRP A 131 -9.81 6.48 0.50
N ARG A 132 -9.90 6.86 1.76
CA ARG A 132 -8.80 6.72 2.70
C ARG A 132 -9.26 6.60 4.13
N THR A 133 -8.47 5.91 4.95
CA THR A 133 -8.62 5.85 6.39
C THR A 133 -7.25 5.63 7.03
N THR A 134 -7.22 5.62 8.35
CA THR A 134 -5.99 5.43 9.13
C THR A 134 -6.21 4.38 10.22
N GLY A 135 -5.10 3.80 10.69
CA GLY A 135 -5.12 2.94 11.88
C GLY A 135 -5.53 1.50 11.60
N GLU A 136 -5.62 0.74 12.68
CA GLU A 136 -5.96 -0.67 12.61
C GLU A 136 -7.35 -0.92 12.04
N PHE A 137 -7.56 -2.12 11.53
CA PHE A 137 -8.84 -2.55 10.98
C PHE A 137 -9.92 -2.57 12.06
N ASN A 138 -11.14 -2.17 11.66
CA ASN A 138 -12.36 -2.49 12.38
C ASN A 138 -13.49 -2.68 11.35
N PRO A 139 -14.61 -3.33 11.75
CA PRO A 139 -15.69 -3.61 10.78
C PRO A 139 -16.27 -2.36 10.13
N GLU A 140 -16.34 -1.25 10.83
CA GLU A 140 -16.86 0.01 10.28
C GLU A 140 -15.99 0.50 9.12
N LYS A 141 -14.67 0.50 9.31
CA LYS A 141 -13.73 0.88 8.25
C LYS A 141 -13.77 -0.10 7.07
N GLY A 142 -13.88 -1.39 7.37
CA GLY A 142 -13.99 -2.43 6.35
C GLY A 142 -15.23 -2.25 5.50
N ASN A 143 -16.36 -1.96 6.12
CA ASN A 143 -17.61 -1.71 5.41
C ASN A 143 -17.53 -0.46 4.55
N ALA A 144 -16.89 0.59 5.05
CA ALA A 144 -16.70 1.83 4.29
C ALA A 144 -15.82 1.61 3.05
N LEU A 145 -14.75 0.82 3.19
CA LEU A 145 -13.88 0.46 2.07
C LEU A 145 -14.64 -0.37 1.03
N ASP A 146 -15.39 -1.36 1.47
CA ASP A 146 -16.21 -2.21 0.59
C ASP A 146 -17.21 -1.35 -0.20
N ALA A 147 -17.89 -0.43 0.47
CA ALA A 147 -18.83 0.48 -0.18
C ALA A 147 -18.13 1.36 -1.23
N ALA A 148 -16.93 1.85 -0.92
CA ALA A 148 -16.16 2.67 -1.87
C ALA A 148 -15.78 1.86 -3.10
N ILE A 149 -15.38 0.59 -2.93
CA ILE A 149 -15.05 -0.31 -4.03
C ILE A 149 -16.30 -0.54 -4.91
N GLN A 150 -17.43 -0.85 -4.28
CA GLN A 150 -18.69 -1.08 -5.02
C GLN A 150 -19.07 0.12 -5.86
N GLN A 151 -18.96 1.32 -5.28
CA GLN A 151 -19.30 2.55 -5.99
C GLN A 151 -18.44 2.74 -7.23
N GLN A 152 -17.16 2.45 -7.15
CA GLN A 152 -16.23 2.58 -8.27
C GLN A 152 -16.50 1.52 -9.35
N MET A 153 -16.83 0.30 -8.95
CA MET A 153 -17.15 -0.77 -9.90
C MET A 153 -18.42 -0.46 -10.70
N VAL A 154 -19.43 0.13 -10.05
CA VAL A 154 -20.67 0.54 -10.75
C VAL A 154 -20.38 1.67 -11.73
N VAL A 155 -19.56 2.64 -11.37
CA VAL A 155 -19.22 3.79 -12.22
C VAL A 155 -18.38 3.34 -13.43
N SER A 156 -17.54 2.32 -13.25
CA SER A 156 -16.64 1.82 -14.31
C SER A 156 -17.37 0.99 -15.37
N ASN A 157 -18.60 0.57 -15.10
CA ASN A 157 -19.43 -0.17 -16.04
C ASN A 157 -20.37 0.79 -16.79
#